data_31e698b3abbfd187d870a8d71443c680
#
_entry.id   31e698b3abbfd187d870a8d71443c680
#
_cell.length_a   1.000
_cell.length_b   1.000
_cell.length_c   1.000
_cell.angle_alpha   90.00
_cell.angle_beta   90.00
_cell.angle_gamma   90.00
#
_symmetry.space_group_name_H-M   'P 1'
#
loop_
_entity.id
_entity.type
_entity.pdbx_description
1 polymer ?
#
loop_
_entity_poly.entity_id
_entity_poly.type
_entity_poly.pdbx_seq_one_letter_code
_entity_poly.pdbx_strand_id
1 'polypeptide(L)'
;MALSPLLGAYVIACFRDPVRYALPPYAVLIPFGSSFKVFPGAFGGISSLLGLLLGAALLIQLVTTRWGSARIPLAIPVWLAFLALSGFSLFWSIAPGATFLDLRILASNVVLLVALVLTRFDHRTLRLFATSLMAGGVAVVGYGLVQMTLLGGLPGKRTGPGDGPPRFGDDLLGANNEAAALLLPLAVAASRTLTESGRSRLLHGAATLLLLLGILMTGSRGGLLSAFVVFAVVLWLGIAPRARKAVIATSVVVLIALALMFQPFGFGRRQVENSTNSSGRTDIWMVGAQACPLYCLGGAGWGAFPTVYQQELSSTPEARVQPRGATFEPHSIFLLAVIEVGLPGLVIMVLGLAVALLSAWRLPAAMRAPPMAALLGTCVSSFFLSNINYKFFWAVIAYVAVSETVAAATQERAEPARPAVGGLVPAQQEVQ
;
A
#
# COMPACT_ATOMS: atom_id res chain seq x y z
N MET A 1 -4.56 -23.29 28.91
CA MET A 1 -5.94 -22.86 29.23
C MET A 1 -6.08 -21.39 29.66
N ALA A 2 -5.03 -20.70 30.17
CA ALA A 2 -5.14 -19.29 30.65
C ALA A 2 -5.23 -18.21 29.55
N LEU A 3 -4.94 -18.52 28.30
CA LEU A 3 -5.00 -17.54 27.18
C LEU A 3 -6.41 -17.27 26.66
N SER A 4 -7.40 -18.16 26.90
CA SER A 4 -8.75 -18.03 26.33
C SER A 4 -9.55 -16.83 26.88
N PRO A 5 -9.55 -16.49 28.18
CA PRO A 5 -10.29 -15.35 28.70
C PRO A 5 -9.66 -14.02 28.28
N LEU A 6 -8.32 -13.92 28.14
CA LEU A 6 -7.63 -12.72 27.67
C LEU A 6 -7.94 -12.45 26.19
N LEU A 7 -7.95 -13.50 25.37
CA LEU A 7 -8.31 -13.38 23.96
C LEU A 7 -9.77 -12.96 23.80
N GLY A 8 -10.70 -13.53 24.59
CA GLY A 8 -12.10 -13.13 24.62
C GLY A 8 -12.27 -11.65 25.00
N ALA A 9 -11.59 -11.21 26.06
CA ALA A 9 -11.60 -9.80 26.48
C ALA A 9 -11.04 -8.87 25.41
N TYR A 10 -9.97 -9.26 24.72
CA TYR A 10 -9.40 -8.49 23.60
C TYR A 10 -10.39 -8.38 22.43
N VAL A 11 -11.03 -9.47 22.03
CA VAL A 11 -12.03 -9.46 20.96
C VAL A 11 -13.20 -8.53 21.33
N ILE A 12 -13.70 -8.58 22.57
CA ILE A 12 -14.74 -7.68 23.05
C ILE A 12 -14.27 -6.21 23.00
N ALA A 13 -13.04 -5.93 23.40
CA ALA A 13 -12.46 -4.59 23.31
C ALA A 13 -12.38 -4.10 21.86
N CYS A 14 -12.01 -4.96 20.91
CA CYS A 14 -11.99 -4.64 19.48
C CYS A 14 -13.38 -4.27 18.94
N PHE A 15 -14.45 -4.95 19.37
CA PHE A 15 -15.82 -4.57 18.98
C PHE A 15 -16.33 -3.29 19.65
N ARG A 16 -15.85 -2.96 20.86
CA ARG A 16 -16.23 -1.72 21.55
C ARG A 16 -15.55 -0.49 20.95
N ASP A 17 -14.26 -0.59 20.60
CA ASP A 17 -13.49 0.49 19.99
C ASP A 17 -12.48 -0.11 19.01
N PRO A 18 -12.90 -0.42 17.76
CA PRO A 18 -12.05 -1.06 16.77
C PRO A 18 -10.84 -0.22 16.38
N VAL A 19 -10.98 1.10 16.38
CA VAL A 19 -9.91 2.02 15.99
C VAL A 19 -8.79 2.05 17.03
N ARG A 20 -9.13 1.90 18.29
CA ARG A 20 -8.16 1.89 19.39
C ARG A 20 -7.50 0.53 19.60
N TYR A 21 -8.25 -0.58 19.45
CA TYR A 21 -7.77 -1.90 19.85
C TYR A 21 -7.47 -2.82 18.67
N ALA A 22 -8.18 -2.73 17.54
CA ALA A 22 -7.95 -3.61 16.39
C ALA A 22 -7.06 -2.98 15.30
N LEU A 23 -7.21 -1.67 15.02
CA LEU A 23 -6.45 -1.00 13.97
C LEU A 23 -4.94 -0.95 14.24
N PRO A 24 -4.43 -0.61 15.43
CA PRO A 24 -2.99 -0.54 15.66
C PRO A 24 -2.27 -1.88 15.44
N PRO A 25 -2.66 -3.01 16.05
CA PRO A 25 -1.97 -4.28 15.81
C PRO A 25 -2.14 -4.78 14.37
N TYR A 26 -3.28 -4.51 13.71
CA TYR A 26 -3.43 -4.77 12.27
C TYR A 26 -2.40 -3.98 11.46
N ALA A 27 -2.28 -2.68 11.69
CA ALA A 27 -1.35 -1.81 10.98
C ALA A 27 0.12 -2.21 11.19
N VAL A 28 0.49 -2.59 12.42
CA VAL A 28 1.84 -3.11 12.76
C VAL A 28 2.16 -4.39 11.98
N LEU A 29 1.18 -5.26 11.74
CA LEU A 29 1.41 -6.55 11.10
C LEU A 29 1.30 -6.52 9.55
N ILE A 30 0.97 -5.39 8.94
CA ILE A 30 0.91 -5.27 7.48
C ILE A 30 2.24 -5.64 6.81
N PRO A 31 3.41 -5.13 7.23
CA PRO A 31 4.69 -5.46 6.61
C PRO A 31 5.11 -6.92 6.79
N PHE A 32 4.61 -7.61 7.82
CA PHE A 32 4.90 -9.02 8.04
C PHE A 32 4.16 -9.97 7.08
N GLY A 33 3.23 -9.45 6.27
CA GLY A 33 2.52 -10.23 5.28
C GLY A 33 1.78 -11.43 5.82
N SER A 34 2.09 -12.61 5.29
CA SER A 34 1.51 -13.90 5.69
C SER A 34 2.45 -14.77 6.53
N SER A 35 3.51 -14.19 7.12
CA SER A 35 4.57 -14.96 7.79
C SER A 35 4.07 -15.72 9.01
N PHE A 36 3.13 -15.17 9.75
CA PHE A 36 2.56 -15.82 10.93
C PHE A 36 1.22 -16.48 10.57
N LYS A 37 1.29 -17.64 9.87
CA LYS A 37 0.11 -18.41 9.49
C LYS A 37 -0.40 -19.26 10.65
N VAL A 38 -1.69 -19.15 10.95
CA VAL A 38 -2.41 -19.99 11.90
C VAL A 38 -3.01 -21.21 11.18
N PHE A 39 -3.43 -21.03 9.92
CA PHE A 39 -3.95 -22.09 9.03
C PHE A 39 -3.61 -21.80 7.56
N PRO A 40 -3.69 -22.80 6.66
CA PRO A 40 -3.42 -22.63 5.25
C PRO A 40 -4.39 -21.65 4.57
N GLY A 41 -3.93 -21.01 3.49
CA GLY A 41 -4.74 -20.14 2.64
C GLY A 41 -4.46 -18.65 2.81
N ALA A 42 -5.10 -17.83 1.98
CA ALA A 42 -4.87 -16.38 1.90
C ALA A 42 -5.27 -15.62 3.18
N PHE A 43 -6.25 -16.14 3.91
CA PHE A 43 -6.76 -15.52 5.14
C PHE A 43 -6.18 -16.13 6.42
N GLY A 44 -5.27 -17.11 6.31
CA GLY A 44 -4.72 -17.82 7.47
C GLY A 44 -3.65 -17.09 8.26
N GLY A 45 -3.13 -15.97 7.76
CA GLY A 45 -2.15 -15.15 8.48
C GLY A 45 -2.78 -14.32 9.60
N ILE A 46 -2.05 -14.10 10.70
CA ILE A 46 -2.51 -13.27 11.84
C ILE A 46 -2.94 -11.87 11.36
N SER A 47 -2.19 -11.26 10.43
CA SER A 47 -2.55 -9.96 9.86
C SER A 47 -3.88 -9.99 9.11
N SER A 48 -4.25 -11.12 8.47
CA SER A 48 -5.54 -11.28 7.80
C SER A 48 -6.68 -11.47 8.79
N LEU A 49 -6.46 -12.24 9.85
CA LEU A 49 -7.43 -12.44 10.93
C LEU A 49 -7.74 -11.13 11.65
N LEU A 50 -6.70 -10.35 11.96
CA LEU A 50 -6.89 -9.02 12.55
C LEU A 50 -7.59 -8.05 11.58
N GLY A 51 -7.30 -8.13 10.28
CA GLY A 51 -8.01 -7.35 9.26
C GLY A 51 -9.50 -7.71 9.18
N LEU A 52 -9.84 -9.00 9.24
CA LEU A 52 -11.22 -9.46 9.29
C LEU A 52 -11.92 -9.03 10.58
N LEU A 53 -11.27 -9.17 11.73
CA LEU A 53 -11.78 -8.70 13.02
C LEU A 53 -12.04 -7.18 13.00
N LEU A 54 -11.06 -6.40 12.51
CA LEU A 54 -11.18 -4.95 12.36
C LEU A 54 -12.34 -4.60 11.42
N GLY A 55 -12.40 -5.23 10.24
CA GLY A 55 -13.47 -5.00 9.26
C GLY A 55 -14.86 -5.32 9.85
N ALA A 56 -15.02 -6.48 10.49
CA ALA A 56 -16.27 -6.85 11.14
C ALA A 56 -16.68 -5.88 12.26
N ALA A 57 -15.72 -5.50 13.13
CA ALA A 57 -15.98 -4.57 14.21
C ALA A 57 -16.36 -3.17 13.70
N LEU A 58 -15.68 -2.67 12.66
CA LEU A 58 -16.01 -1.39 12.01
C LEU A 58 -17.40 -1.45 11.35
N LEU A 59 -17.72 -2.51 10.62
CA LEU A 59 -19.04 -2.66 9.99
C LEU A 59 -20.16 -2.69 11.02
N ILE A 60 -19.99 -3.41 12.13
CA ILE A 60 -20.97 -3.44 13.23
C ILE A 60 -21.11 -2.03 13.84
N GLN A 61 -20.00 -1.34 14.09
CA GLN A 61 -20.02 0.03 14.59
C GLN A 61 -20.75 0.97 13.62
N LEU A 62 -20.51 0.84 12.31
CA LEU A 62 -21.20 1.64 11.30
C LEU A 62 -22.71 1.39 11.26
N VAL A 63 -23.16 0.15 11.46
CA VAL A 63 -24.60 -0.19 11.50
C VAL A 63 -25.26 0.29 12.80
N THR A 64 -24.55 0.23 13.93
CA THR A 64 -25.11 0.56 15.24
C THR A 64 -25.03 2.04 15.62
N THR A 65 -24.11 2.80 14.99
CA THR A 65 -23.96 4.24 15.26
C THR A 65 -24.67 5.06 14.18
N ARG A 66 -25.37 6.13 14.56
CA ARG A 66 -25.99 7.04 13.59
C ARG A 66 -24.93 7.67 12.70
N TRP A 67 -25.07 7.47 11.40
CA TRP A 67 -24.22 8.06 10.38
C TRP A 67 -24.36 9.59 10.43
N GLY A 68 -23.28 10.30 10.73
CA GLY A 68 -23.25 11.72 10.42
C GLY A 68 -22.92 11.87 8.93
N SER A 69 -23.28 13.02 8.34
CA SER A 69 -22.99 13.39 6.94
C SER A 69 -21.48 13.57 6.71
N ALA A 70 -20.69 12.49 6.85
CA ALA A 70 -19.28 12.55 6.49
C ALA A 70 -19.17 12.67 4.96
N ARG A 71 -18.38 13.63 4.48
CA ARG A 71 -18.05 13.71 3.04
C ARG A 71 -17.28 12.44 2.66
N ILE A 72 -17.85 11.67 1.73
CA ILE A 72 -17.18 10.48 1.20
C ILE A 72 -16.14 10.94 0.18
N PRO A 73 -14.83 10.61 0.38
CA PRO A 73 -13.79 10.91 -0.59
C PRO A 73 -14.11 10.30 -1.96
N LEU A 74 -13.84 11.06 -3.03
CA LEU A 74 -14.13 10.61 -4.41
C LEU A 74 -13.38 9.33 -4.79
N ALA A 75 -12.29 9.01 -4.12
CA ALA A 75 -11.56 7.75 -4.31
C ALA A 75 -12.43 6.51 -4.01
N ILE A 76 -13.37 6.59 -3.06
CA ILE A 76 -14.21 5.45 -2.64
C ILE A 76 -15.10 4.94 -3.78
N PRO A 77 -15.97 5.75 -4.42
CA PRO A 77 -16.80 5.27 -5.52
C PRO A 77 -15.97 4.76 -6.70
N VAL A 78 -14.78 5.32 -6.97
CA VAL A 78 -13.90 4.85 -8.04
C VAL A 78 -13.37 3.44 -7.73
N TRP A 79 -12.89 3.19 -6.49
CA TRP A 79 -12.43 1.86 -6.11
C TRP A 79 -13.56 0.83 -6.00
N LEU A 80 -14.78 1.26 -5.63
CA LEU A 80 -15.97 0.40 -5.68
C LEU A 80 -16.34 0.04 -7.13
N ALA A 81 -16.23 0.99 -8.06
CA ALA A 81 -16.44 0.71 -9.48
C ALA A 81 -15.40 -0.26 -10.04
N PHE A 82 -14.11 -0.13 -9.62
CA PHE A 82 -13.08 -1.10 -9.97
C PHE A 82 -13.38 -2.50 -9.43
N LEU A 83 -13.79 -2.60 -8.16
CA LEU A 83 -14.22 -3.87 -7.55
C LEU A 83 -15.42 -4.48 -8.28
N ALA A 84 -16.43 -3.67 -8.60
CA ALA A 84 -17.62 -4.12 -9.33
C ALA A 84 -17.25 -4.67 -10.71
N LEU A 85 -16.44 -3.95 -11.48
CA LEU A 85 -16.00 -4.39 -12.81
C LEU A 85 -15.16 -5.67 -12.72
N SER A 86 -14.24 -5.75 -11.74
CA SER A 86 -13.46 -6.97 -11.47
C SER A 86 -14.39 -8.14 -11.09
N GLY A 87 -15.45 -7.87 -10.33
CA GLY A 87 -16.49 -8.86 -9.99
C GLY A 87 -17.28 -9.32 -11.21
N PHE A 88 -17.70 -8.40 -12.07
CA PHE A 88 -18.38 -8.74 -13.33
C PHE A 88 -17.50 -9.55 -14.26
N SER A 89 -16.17 -9.39 -14.22
CA SER A 89 -15.26 -10.17 -15.06
C SER A 89 -15.35 -11.68 -14.81
N LEU A 90 -15.93 -12.12 -13.69
CA LEU A 90 -16.19 -13.55 -13.42
C LEU A 90 -17.06 -14.21 -14.49
N PHE A 91 -17.98 -13.47 -15.13
CA PHE A 91 -18.91 -14.02 -16.14
C PHE A 91 -18.22 -14.40 -17.45
N TRP A 92 -17.08 -13.81 -17.77
CA TRP A 92 -16.32 -14.12 -18.99
C TRP A 92 -14.89 -14.58 -18.72
N SER A 93 -14.53 -14.80 -17.46
CA SER A 93 -13.17 -15.19 -17.08
C SER A 93 -12.77 -16.53 -17.71
N ILE A 94 -11.57 -16.57 -18.27
CA ILE A 94 -10.95 -17.82 -18.76
C ILE A 94 -10.43 -18.70 -17.61
N ALA A 95 -10.38 -18.16 -16.36
CA ALA A 95 -9.94 -18.86 -15.16
C ALA A 95 -10.87 -18.56 -13.97
N PRO A 96 -12.18 -18.97 -14.00
CA PRO A 96 -13.18 -18.53 -12.99
C PRO A 96 -12.80 -18.85 -11.56
N GLY A 97 -12.11 -19.98 -11.32
CA GLY A 97 -11.63 -20.36 -9.99
C GLY A 97 -10.59 -19.39 -9.42
N ALA A 98 -9.60 -18.98 -10.25
CA ALA A 98 -8.61 -17.99 -9.87
C ALA A 98 -9.28 -16.62 -9.65
N THR A 99 -10.18 -16.23 -10.56
CA THR A 99 -10.94 -14.97 -10.43
C THR A 99 -11.71 -14.90 -9.12
N PHE A 100 -12.40 -15.96 -8.74
CA PHE A 100 -13.14 -15.98 -7.47
C PHE A 100 -12.21 -15.89 -6.24
N LEU A 101 -11.03 -16.52 -6.30
CA LEU A 101 -10.05 -16.47 -5.20
C LEU A 101 -9.46 -15.07 -5.05
N ASP A 102 -9.02 -14.44 -6.13
CA ASP A 102 -8.40 -13.12 -6.10
C ASP A 102 -9.42 -12.01 -5.84
N LEU A 103 -10.65 -12.17 -6.35
CA LEU A 103 -11.75 -11.24 -6.06
C LEU A 103 -12.06 -11.13 -4.56
N ARG A 104 -11.98 -12.24 -3.81
CA ARG A 104 -12.18 -12.21 -2.35
C ARG A 104 -11.11 -11.37 -1.64
N ILE A 105 -9.85 -11.43 -2.13
CA ILE A 105 -8.75 -10.63 -1.59
C ILE A 105 -8.99 -9.15 -1.90
N LEU A 106 -9.30 -8.82 -3.14
CA LEU A 106 -9.62 -7.46 -3.56
C LEU A 106 -10.81 -6.90 -2.78
N ALA A 107 -11.91 -7.66 -2.69
CA ALA A 107 -13.12 -7.27 -1.97
C ALA A 107 -12.84 -7.01 -0.48
N SER A 108 -12.06 -7.88 0.18
CA SER A 108 -11.73 -7.68 1.60
C SER A 108 -10.95 -6.39 1.85
N ASN A 109 -10.02 -6.03 0.95
CA ASN A 109 -9.24 -4.81 1.04
C ASN A 109 -10.10 -3.55 0.77
N VAL A 110 -10.96 -3.59 -0.27
CA VAL A 110 -11.86 -2.46 -0.60
C VAL A 110 -12.92 -2.26 0.48
N VAL A 111 -13.51 -3.34 1.02
CA VAL A 111 -14.47 -3.24 2.13
C VAL A 111 -13.82 -2.65 3.37
N LEU A 112 -12.59 -3.07 3.70
CA LEU A 112 -11.86 -2.48 4.82
C LEU A 112 -11.53 -1.00 4.59
N LEU A 113 -11.12 -0.62 3.37
CA LEU A 113 -10.92 0.78 2.98
C LEU A 113 -12.20 1.59 3.22
N VAL A 114 -13.34 1.13 2.72
CA VAL A 114 -14.64 1.80 2.90
C VAL A 114 -14.99 1.93 4.37
N ALA A 115 -14.84 0.85 5.15
CA ALA A 115 -15.14 0.84 6.58
C ALA A 115 -14.26 1.82 7.36
N LEU A 116 -12.96 1.90 7.04
CA LEU A 116 -12.04 2.86 7.65
C LEU A 116 -12.42 4.31 7.34
N VAL A 117 -12.75 4.60 6.07
CA VAL A 117 -13.08 5.96 5.63
C VAL A 117 -14.42 6.44 6.20
N LEU A 118 -15.41 5.55 6.33
CA LEU A 118 -16.69 5.87 6.94
C LEU A 118 -16.61 6.00 8.46
N THR A 119 -15.54 5.50 9.08
CA THR A 119 -15.30 5.67 10.52
C THR A 119 -14.79 7.10 10.79
N ARG A 120 -15.26 7.71 11.87
CA ARG A 120 -14.85 9.07 12.24
C ARG A 120 -13.45 9.04 12.84
N PHE A 121 -12.47 9.45 12.06
CA PHE A 121 -11.12 9.71 12.53
C PHE A 121 -10.98 11.17 13.00
N ASP A 122 -10.22 11.35 14.07
CA ASP A 122 -9.66 12.64 14.46
C ASP A 122 -8.15 12.66 14.22
N HIS A 123 -7.51 13.80 14.48
CA HIS A 123 -6.05 13.93 14.34
C HIS A 123 -5.27 12.95 15.22
N ARG A 124 -5.79 12.62 16.40
CA ARG A 124 -5.13 11.69 17.33
C ARG A 124 -5.17 10.26 16.77
N THR A 125 -6.31 9.86 16.25
CA THR A 125 -6.51 8.56 15.65
C THR A 125 -5.70 8.39 14.36
N LEU A 126 -5.68 9.41 13.49
CA LEU A 126 -4.83 9.41 12.31
C LEU A 126 -3.34 9.31 12.68
N ARG A 127 -2.91 10.03 13.73
CA ARG A 127 -1.54 9.94 14.23
C ARG A 127 -1.24 8.55 14.80
N LEU A 128 -2.17 7.91 15.50
CA LEU A 128 -2.05 6.54 16.00
C LEU A 128 -1.90 5.54 14.84
N PHE A 129 -2.73 5.64 13.82
CA PHE A 129 -2.65 4.81 12.61
C PHE A 129 -1.28 4.94 11.93
N ALA A 130 -0.84 6.17 11.66
CA ALA A 130 0.46 6.44 11.06
C ALA A 130 1.63 5.92 11.91
N THR A 131 1.55 6.07 13.25
CA THR A 131 2.58 5.57 14.17
C THR A 131 2.62 4.05 14.19
N SER A 132 1.47 3.40 14.15
CA SER A 132 1.38 1.93 14.10
C SER A 132 1.96 1.35 12.81
N LEU A 133 1.69 1.99 11.65
CA LEU A 133 2.31 1.62 10.38
C LEU A 133 3.83 1.78 10.41
N MET A 134 4.32 2.90 10.95
CA MET A 134 5.75 3.13 11.12
C MET A 134 6.39 2.12 12.07
N ALA A 135 5.74 1.84 13.20
CA ALA A 135 6.21 0.84 14.17
C ALA A 135 6.28 -0.56 13.54
N GLY A 136 5.31 -0.92 12.70
CA GLY A 136 5.32 -2.17 11.94
C GLY A 136 6.50 -2.28 11.00
N GLY A 137 6.78 -1.21 10.24
CA GLY A 137 7.96 -1.16 9.36
C GLY A 137 9.28 -1.27 10.14
N VAL A 138 9.41 -0.56 11.27
CA VAL A 138 10.58 -0.66 12.17
C VAL A 138 10.71 -2.07 12.73
N ALA A 139 9.60 -2.66 13.19
CA ALA A 139 9.59 -3.99 13.78
C ALA A 139 9.99 -5.08 12.78
N VAL A 140 9.51 -5.02 11.53
CA VAL A 140 9.86 -6.02 10.52
C VAL A 140 11.33 -5.92 10.09
N VAL A 141 11.89 -4.70 9.99
CA VAL A 141 13.32 -4.54 9.72
C VAL A 141 14.15 -5.03 10.90
N GLY A 142 13.75 -4.70 12.14
CA GLY A 142 14.37 -5.24 13.35
C GLY A 142 14.35 -6.77 13.39
N TYR A 143 13.22 -7.38 13.05
CA TYR A 143 13.08 -8.83 12.90
C TYR A 143 14.08 -9.41 11.89
N GLY A 144 14.21 -8.79 10.69
CA GLY A 144 15.19 -9.22 9.68
C GLY A 144 16.64 -9.09 10.16
N LEU A 145 16.98 -8.03 10.89
CA LEU A 145 18.31 -7.86 11.46
C LEU A 145 18.62 -8.91 12.54
N VAL A 146 17.65 -9.22 13.40
CA VAL A 146 17.79 -10.30 14.41
C VAL A 146 17.99 -11.65 13.72
N GLN A 147 17.22 -11.97 12.69
CA GLN A 147 17.41 -13.19 11.93
C GLN A 147 18.80 -13.26 11.30
N MET A 148 19.25 -12.16 10.67
CA MET A 148 20.57 -12.08 10.06
C MET A 148 21.70 -12.33 11.07
N THR A 149 21.58 -11.78 12.29
CA THR A 149 22.62 -11.93 13.33
C THR A 149 22.58 -13.29 14.02
N LEU A 150 21.40 -13.83 14.34
CA LEU A 150 21.25 -15.08 15.08
C LEU A 150 21.36 -16.32 14.19
N LEU A 151 20.89 -16.24 12.94
CA LEU A 151 20.88 -17.39 12.01
C LEU A 151 22.06 -17.36 11.03
N GLY A 152 22.94 -16.37 11.13
CA GLY A 152 24.11 -16.24 10.26
C GLY A 152 23.77 -15.86 8.80
N GLY A 153 22.56 -15.43 8.52
CA GLY A 153 22.11 -15.00 7.20
C GLY A 153 20.64 -14.66 7.16
N LEU A 154 20.19 -14.01 6.09
CA LEU A 154 18.77 -13.74 5.87
C LEU A 154 18.04 -15.06 5.56
N PRO A 155 16.89 -15.34 6.19
CA PRO A 155 16.09 -16.49 5.86
C PRO A 155 15.50 -16.34 4.46
N GLY A 156 15.56 -17.39 3.70
CA GLY A 156 14.97 -17.48 2.36
C GLY A 156 15.28 -18.84 1.79
N LYS A 157 14.31 -19.45 1.11
CA LYS A 157 14.56 -20.68 0.38
C LYS A 157 15.30 -20.34 -0.91
N ARG A 158 16.48 -20.91 -1.10
CA ARG A 158 17.03 -21.08 -2.44
C ARG A 158 16.09 -22.05 -3.16
N THR A 159 15.41 -21.59 -4.19
CA THR A 159 14.42 -22.37 -4.92
C THR A 159 15.01 -23.15 -6.08
N GLY A 160 16.29 -22.89 -6.46
CA GLY A 160 16.97 -23.60 -7.52
C GLY A 160 18.46 -23.28 -7.68
N PRO A 161 19.18 -24.10 -8.49
CA PRO A 161 20.53 -23.77 -8.93
C PRO A 161 20.49 -22.48 -9.76
N GLY A 162 21.20 -21.42 -9.32
CA GLY A 162 21.21 -20.10 -9.98
C GLY A 162 20.42 -19.02 -9.23
N ASP A 163 19.67 -19.35 -8.18
CA ASP A 163 19.09 -18.35 -7.31
C ASP A 163 20.17 -17.66 -6.49
N GLY A 164 20.16 -16.33 -6.50
CA GLY A 164 21.06 -15.51 -5.70
C GLY A 164 20.89 -15.74 -4.20
N PRO A 165 21.74 -15.13 -3.35
CA PRO A 165 21.61 -15.23 -1.91
C PRO A 165 20.23 -14.75 -1.46
N PRO A 166 19.67 -15.31 -0.33
CA PRO A 166 18.43 -14.85 0.26
C PRO A 166 18.47 -13.35 0.50
N ARG A 167 17.34 -12.68 0.26
CA ARG A 167 17.16 -11.24 0.42
C ARG A 167 16.20 -10.96 1.55
N PHE A 168 16.34 -9.81 2.20
CA PHE A 168 15.39 -9.39 3.21
C PHE A 168 13.96 -9.33 2.59
N GLY A 169 13.02 -9.98 3.26
CA GLY A 169 11.62 -10.06 2.84
C GLY A 169 11.26 -11.26 1.96
N ASP A 170 12.23 -12.09 1.51
CA ASP A 170 11.92 -13.26 0.67
C ASP A 170 11.01 -14.27 1.39
N ASP A 171 11.10 -14.36 2.72
CA ASP A 171 10.27 -15.20 3.59
C ASP A 171 8.96 -14.52 4.07
N LEU A 172 8.80 -13.23 3.78
CA LEU A 172 7.68 -12.40 4.22
C LEU A 172 6.69 -12.17 3.06
N LEU A 173 6.87 -11.05 2.36
CA LEU A 173 6.04 -10.62 1.22
C LEU A 173 6.71 -10.91 -0.14
N GLY A 174 7.95 -11.40 -0.13
CA GLY A 174 8.88 -11.33 -1.24
C GLY A 174 9.62 -9.99 -1.25
N ALA A 175 10.95 -10.00 -1.46
CA ALA A 175 11.82 -8.84 -1.23
C ALA A 175 11.38 -7.55 -1.94
N ASN A 176 10.80 -7.63 -3.14
CA ASN A 176 10.33 -6.43 -3.84
C ASN A 176 9.05 -5.84 -3.21
N ASN A 177 8.12 -6.68 -2.80
CA ASN A 177 6.89 -6.26 -2.11
C ASN A 177 7.21 -5.77 -0.70
N GLU A 178 8.21 -6.36 -0.04
CA GLU A 178 8.69 -5.88 1.27
C GLU A 178 9.24 -4.46 1.17
N ALA A 179 10.07 -4.16 0.17
CA ALA A 179 10.53 -2.80 -0.10
C ALA A 179 9.35 -1.81 -0.29
N ALA A 180 8.32 -2.23 -1.02
CA ALA A 180 7.13 -1.40 -1.24
C ALA A 180 6.29 -1.21 0.04
N ALA A 181 6.19 -2.23 0.90
CA ALA A 181 5.49 -2.16 2.18
C ALA A 181 6.14 -1.17 3.17
N LEU A 182 7.45 -0.94 3.04
CA LEU A 182 8.19 0.02 3.86
C LEU A 182 8.05 1.48 3.41
N LEU A 183 7.46 1.78 2.24
CA LEU A 183 7.40 3.16 1.70
C LEU A 183 6.51 4.08 2.54
N LEU A 184 5.33 3.64 2.98
CA LEU A 184 4.46 4.44 3.85
C LEU A 184 5.05 4.66 5.25
N PRO A 185 5.56 3.63 5.95
CA PRO A 185 6.38 3.81 7.15
C PRO A 185 7.51 4.84 6.99
N LEU A 186 8.25 4.74 5.88
CA LEU A 186 9.35 5.66 5.56
C LEU A 186 8.86 7.10 5.36
N ALA A 187 7.76 7.30 4.61
CA ALA A 187 7.19 8.63 4.38
C ALA A 187 6.75 9.29 5.69
N VAL A 188 6.13 8.51 6.60
CA VAL A 188 5.71 8.99 7.93
C VAL A 188 6.94 9.35 8.79
N ALA A 189 7.92 8.45 8.89
CA ALA A 189 9.11 8.67 9.69
C ALA A 189 9.92 9.88 9.20
N ALA A 190 10.20 9.97 7.91
CA ALA A 190 10.95 11.05 7.29
C ALA A 190 10.25 12.41 7.47
N SER A 191 8.92 12.46 7.26
CA SER A 191 8.15 13.69 7.47
C SER A 191 8.20 14.17 8.92
N ARG A 192 8.06 13.27 9.90
CA ARG A 192 8.15 13.61 11.32
C ARG A 192 9.56 14.02 11.72
N THR A 193 10.59 13.47 11.13
CA THR A 193 11.97 13.93 11.33
C THR A 193 12.16 15.41 10.99
N LEU A 194 11.41 15.91 9.98
CA LEU A 194 11.47 17.32 9.57
C LEU A 194 10.57 18.24 10.42
N THR A 195 9.46 17.73 10.96
CA THR A 195 8.43 18.54 11.61
C THR A 195 8.50 18.51 13.13
N GLU A 196 9.12 17.50 13.72
CA GLU A 196 9.24 17.36 15.16
C GLU A 196 10.61 17.87 15.66
N SER A 197 10.76 18.03 16.99
CA SER A 197 11.96 18.56 17.62
C SER A 197 12.43 17.68 18.78
N GLY A 198 13.62 17.93 19.28
CA GLY A 198 14.19 17.25 20.45
C GLY A 198 14.31 15.74 20.26
N ARG A 199 14.02 14.95 21.30
CA ARG A 199 14.11 13.49 21.31
C ARG A 199 13.21 12.82 20.26
N SER A 200 12.03 13.38 20.03
CA SER A 200 11.09 12.86 19.03
C SER A 200 11.68 12.89 17.63
N ARG A 201 12.34 14.00 17.26
CA ARG A 201 13.06 14.11 15.98
C ARG A 201 14.16 13.04 15.83
N LEU A 202 14.94 12.81 16.88
CA LEU A 202 15.99 11.77 16.86
C LEU A 202 15.43 10.38 16.68
N LEU A 203 14.35 10.03 17.38
CA LEU A 203 13.68 8.73 17.25
C LEU A 203 13.12 8.52 15.83
N HIS A 204 12.46 9.52 15.25
CA HIS A 204 11.94 9.42 13.87
C HIS A 204 13.07 9.42 12.84
N GLY A 205 14.17 10.13 13.10
CA GLY A 205 15.39 10.07 12.26
C GLY A 205 16.02 8.68 12.28
N ALA A 206 16.16 8.07 13.45
CA ALA A 206 16.64 6.69 13.59
C ALA A 206 15.71 5.69 12.90
N ALA A 207 14.39 5.85 13.06
CA ALA A 207 13.40 5.04 12.33
C ALA A 207 13.52 5.20 10.81
N THR A 208 13.72 6.42 10.32
CA THR A 208 13.93 6.71 8.89
C THR A 208 15.16 5.98 8.35
N LEU A 209 16.28 6.04 9.06
CA LEU A 209 17.52 5.35 8.67
C LEU A 209 17.36 3.83 8.70
N LEU A 210 16.69 3.29 9.71
CA LEU A 210 16.44 1.87 9.83
C LEU A 210 15.53 1.35 8.71
N LEU A 211 14.46 2.08 8.38
CA LEU A 211 13.56 1.73 7.27
C LEU A 211 14.27 1.79 5.92
N LEU A 212 15.13 2.78 5.72
CA LEU A 212 15.97 2.87 4.51
C LEU A 212 16.95 1.69 4.43
N LEU A 213 17.58 1.32 5.54
CA LEU A 213 18.43 0.13 5.62
C LEU A 213 17.63 -1.14 5.25
N GLY A 214 16.40 -1.29 5.76
CA GLY A 214 15.51 -2.40 5.39
C GLY A 214 15.26 -2.45 3.88
N ILE A 215 14.95 -1.32 3.24
CA ILE A 215 14.75 -1.25 1.78
C ILE A 215 16.05 -1.63 1.04
N LEU A 216 17.20 -1.16 1.48
CA LEU A 216 18.50 -1.54 0.91
C LEU A 216 18.75 -3.04 1.04
N MET A 217 18.48 -3.64 2.20
CA MET A 217 18.64 -5.08 2.44
C MET A 217 17.76 -5.96 1.54
N THR A 218 16.63 -5.43 1.04
CA THR A 218 15.80 -6.15 0.05
C THR A 218 16.53 -6.33 -1.29
N GLY A 219 17.54 -5.54 -1.61
CA GLY A 219 18.19 -5.52 -2.92
C GLY A 219 17.23 -5.16 -4.07
N SER A 220 16.09 -4.51 -3.79
CA SER A 220 15.09 -4.12 -4.78
C SER A 220 15.42 -2.80 -5.45
N ARG A 221 15.82 -2.83 -6.74
CA ARG A 221 16.08 -1.61 -7.52
C ARG A 221 14.83 -0.72 -7.62
N GLY A 222 13.66 -1.32 -7.87
CA GLY A 222 12.38 -0.61 -7.89
C GLY A 222 12.02 -0.02 -6.52
N GLY A 223 12.28 -0.76 -5.43
CA GLY A 223 12.09 -0.28 -4.07
C GLY A 223 12.98 0.92 -3.74
N LEU A 224 14.25 0.89 -4.15
CA LEU A 224 15.18 2.00 -3.95
C LEU A 224 14.75 3.26 -4.74
N LEU A 225 14.34 3.10 -6.01
CA LEU A 225 13.80 4.21 -6.80
C LEU A 225 12.55 4.80 -6.15
N SER A 226 11.65 3.96 -5.63
CA SER A 226 10.45 4.41 -4.93
C SER A 226 10.77 5.13 -3.63
N ALA A 227 11.75 4.64 -2.85
CA ALA A 227 12.22 5.31 -1.64
C ALA A 227 12.84 6.68 -1.96
N PHE A 228 13.60 6.78 -3.06
CA PHE A 228 14.10 8.07 -3.54
C PHE A 228 12.97 9.06 -3.82
N VAL A 229 11.90 8.63 -4.51
CA VAL A 229 10.72 9.48 -4.75
C VAL A 229 10.06 9.89 -3.44
N VAL A 230 9.92 8.98 -2.46
CA VAL A 230 9.40 9.32 -1.12
C VAL A 230 10.24 10.43 -0.49
N PHE A 231 11.57 10.29 -0.45
CA PHE A 231 12.44 11.32 0.10
C PHE A 231 12.35 12.64 -0.65
N ALA A 232 12.40 12.61 -1.98
CA ALA A 232 12.32 13.81 -2.80
C ALA A 232 11.03 14.60 -2.51
N VAL A 233 9.89 13.91 -2.38
CA VAL A 233 8.60 14.54 -2.09
C VAL A 233 8.55 15.08 -0.65
N VAL A 234 9.02 14.31 0.34
CA VAL A 234 9.07 14.77 1.74
C VAL A 234 9.93 16.02 1.87
N LEU A 235 11.11 16.02 1.25
CA LEU A 235 12.02 17.17 1.28
C LEU A 235 11.44 18.36 0.50
N TRP A 236 10.84 18.11 -0.67
CA TRP A 236 10.21 19.17 -1.47
C TRP A 236 9.09 19.88 -0.71
N LEU A 237 8.25 19.16 0.01
CA LEU A 237 7.11 19.70 0.74
C LEU A 237 7.49 20.21 2.14
N GLY A 238 8.53 19.63 2.79
CA GLY A 238 8.89 19.89 4.18
C GLY A 238 10.01 20.93 4.38
N ILE A 239 10.77 21.29 3.33
CA ILE A 239 11.94 22.18 3.45
C ILE A 239 11.72 23.52 2.74
N ALA A 240 12.32 24.58 3.27
CA ALA A 240 12.29 25.90 2.67
C ALA A 240 12.83 25.91 1.22
N PRO A 241 12.26 26.71 0.30
CA PRO A 241 12.58 26.66 -1.13
C PRO A 241 14.08 26.80 -1.47
N ARG A 242 14.78 27.63 -0.68
CA ARG A 242 16.22 27.88 -0.91
C ARG A 242 17.12 26.66 -0.68
N ALA A 243 16.76 25.79 0.27
CA ALA A 243 17.52 24.59 0.62
C ALA A 243 17.14 23.35 -0.20
N ARG A 244 15.97 23.34 -0.87
CA ARG A 244 15.41 22.16 -1.54
C ARG A 244 16.37 21.54 -2.55
N LYS A 245 16.96 22.34 -3.43
CA LYS A 245 17.84 21.85 -4.50
C LYS A 245 19.10 21.16 -3.93
N ALA A 246 19.73 21.79 -2.95
CA ALA A 246 20.93 21.23 -2.32
C ALA A 246 20.61 19.92 -1.59
N VAL A 247 19.53 19.89 -0.79
CA VAL A 247 19.15 18.69 -0.03
C VAL A 247 18.74 17.55 -0.95
N ILE A 248 17.96 17.80 -2.01
CA ILE A 248 17.61 16.78 -2.99
C ILE A 248 18.87 16.24 -3.69
N ALA A 249 19.76 17.11 -4.16
CA ALA A 249 21.00 16.69 -4.81
C ALA A 249 21.86 15.83 -3.86
N THR A 250 22.05 16.27 -2.62
CA THR A 250 22.77 15.49 -1.60
C THR A 250 22.10 14.15 -1.33
N SER A 251 20.78 14.11 -1.21
CA SER A 251 20.03 12.86 -1.01
C SER A 251 20.21 11.88 -2.17
N VAL A 252 20.21 12.37 -3.40
CA VAL A 252 20.51 11.56 -4.61
C VAL A 252 21.91 10.96 -4.53
N VAL A 253 22.92 11.79 -4.25
CA VAL A 253 24.32 11.34 -4.15
C VAL A 253 24.48 10.29 -3.05
N VAL A 254 23.88 10.53 -1.87
CA VAL A 254 23.92 9.59 -0.75
C VAL A 254 23.24 8.26 -1.10
N LEU A 255 22.06 8.29 -1.75
CA LEU A 255 21.38 7.08 -2.17
C LEU A 255 22.15 6.28 -3.22
N ILE A 256 22.79 6.97 -4.19
CA ILE A 256 23.66 6.32 -5.16
C ILE A 256 24.88 5.71 -4.46
N ALA A 257 25.53 6.45 -3.57
CA ALA A 257 26.69 5.96 -2.82
C ALA A 257 26.31 4.74 -1.96
N LEU A 258 25.18 4.79 -1.25
CA LEU A 258 24.66 3.65 -0.48
C LEU A 258 24.35 2.46 -1.39
N ALA A 259 23.69 2.67 -2.53
CA ALA A 259 23.42 1.60 -3.48
C ALA A 259 24.70 0.94 -4.00
N LEU A 260 25.75 1.71 -4.25
CA LEU A 260 27.05 1.21 -4.66
C LEU A 260 27.79 0.48 -3.52
N MET A 261 27.75 1.01 -2.30
CA MET A 261 28.35 0.35 -1.12
C MET A 261 27.69 -0.97 -0.76
N PHE A 262 26.36 -1.07 -0.96
CA PHE A 262 25.59 -2.27 -0.64
C PHE A 262 25.43 -3.23 -1.84
N GLN A 263 26.26 -3.13 -2.87
CA GLN A 263 26.33 -4.12 -3.97
C GLN A 263 26.36 -5.59 -3.49
N PRO A 264 27.00 -5.94 -2.34
CA PRO A 264 26.98 -7.31 -1.82
C PRO A 264 25.58 -7.87 -1.51
N PHE A 265 24.57 -7.01 -1.27
CA PHE A 265 23.18 -7.40 -1.04
C PHE A 265 22.40 -7.75 -2.32
N GLY A 266 23.07 -7.96 -3.44
CA GLY A 266 22.47 -8.47 -4.68
C GLY A 266 22.24 -7.45 -5.79
N PHE A 267 22.64 -6.20 -5.63
CA PHE A 267 22.52 -5.19 -6.70
C PHE A 267 23.44 -5.44 -7.90
N GLY A 268 24.66 -5.99 -7.67
CA GLY A 268 25.69 -6.20 -8.70
C GLY A 268 25.77 -7.61 -9.27
N ARG A 269 25.46 -8.65 -8.49
CA ARG A 269 25.68 -10.06 -8.91
C ARG A 269 24.72 -10.54 -10.01
N ARG A 270 23.57 -9.92 -10.19
CA ARG A 270 22.60 -10.29 -11.23
C ARG A 270 22.99 -9.89 -12.65
N GLN A 271 24.00 -9.02 -12.81
CA GLN A 271 24.46 -8.61 -14.15
C GLN A 271 25.30 -9.66 -14.87
N VAL A 272 25.90 -10.60 -14.13
CA VAL A 272 26.84 -11.58 -14.70
C VAL A 272 26.15 -12.88 -15.12
N GLU A 273 25.05 -13.27 -14.44
CA GLU A 273 24.39 -14.57 -14.70
C GLU A 273 23.18 -14.51 -15.64
N ASN A 274 22.55 -13.37 -15.82
CA ASN A 274 21.43 -13.22 -16.74
C ASN A 274 21.74 -12.18 -17.83
N SER A 275 21.88 -12.64 -19.07
CA SER A 275 22.06 -11.80 -20.25
C SER A 275 20.88 -10.82 -20.52
N THR A 276 19.89 -10.76 -19.66
CA THR A 276 18.76 -9.82 -19.68
C THR A 276 18.74 -9.00 -18.39
N ASN A 277 18.98 -7.69 -18.50
CA ASN A 277 19.01 -6.72 -17.39
C ASN A 277 17.69 -6.58 -16.61
N SER A 278 16.62 -7.29 -16.96
CA SER A 278 15.24 -7.06 -16.50
C SER A 278 14.72 -8.05 -15.45
N SER A 279 15.53 -9.04 -15.01
CA SER A 279 15.09 -10.11 -14.11
C SER A 279 13.88 -10.89 -14.65
N GLY A 280 13.79 -11.12 -15.96
CA GLY A 280 12.69 -11.84 -16.63
C GLY A 280 11.40 -11.04 -16.84
N ARG A 281 11.33 -9.79 -16.33
CA ARG A 281 10.11 -8.98 -16.50
C ARG A 281 9.83 -8.61 -17.94
N THR A 282 10.87 -8.36 -18.73
CA THR A 282 10.72 -8.05 -20.17
C THR A 282 10.01 -9.18 -20.89
N ASP A 283 10.35 -10.45 -20.59
CA ASP A 283 9.74 -11.60 -21.20
C ASP A 283 8.25 -11.71 -20.79
N ILE A 284 7.95 -11.49 -19.50
CA ILE A 284 6.57 -11.48 -19.01
C ILE A 284 5.76 -10.36 -19.67
N TRP A 285 6.35 -9.18 -19.85
CA TRP A 285 5.69 -8.04 -20.49
C TRP A 285 5.50 -8.26 -21.99
N MET A 286 6.44 -8.94 -22.68
CA MET A 286 6.25 -9.32 -24.08
C MET A 286 5.09 -10.30 -24.27
N VAL A 287 4.98 -11.32 -23.40
CA VAL A 287 3.83 -12.23 -23.40
C VAL A 287 2.52 -11.49 -23.13
N GLY A 288 2.52 -10.57 -22.17
CA GLY A 288 1.36 -9.72 -21.91
C GLY A 288 0.99 -8.82 -23.10
N ALA A 289 1.98 -8.27 -23.80
CA ALA A 289 1.74 -7.46 -25.00
C ALA A 289 1.19 -8.32 -26.17
N GLN A 290 1.69 -9.54 -26.32
CA GLN A 290 1.16 -10.50 -27.31
C GLN A 290 -0.28 -10.89 -27.02
N ALA A 291 -0.67 -10.98 -25.75
CA ALA A 291 -2.03 -11.25 -25.33
C ALA A 291 -3.01 -10.08 -25.55
N CYS A 292 -2.48 -8.86 -25.79
CA CYS A 292 -3.29 -7.63 -25.82
C CYS A 292 -4.40 -7.63 -26.89
N PRO A 293 -4.21 -8.11 -28.15
CA PRO A 293 -5.28 -8.16 -29.13
C PRO A 293 -6.51 -8.96 -28.69
N LEU A 294 -6.30 -9.96 -27.83
CA LEU A 294 -7.38 -10.82 -27.33
C LEU A 294 -8.04 -10.24 -26.07
N TYR A 295 -7.25 -9.68 -25.17
CA TYR A 295 -7.73 -9.38 -23.81
C TYR A 295 -7.72 -7.89 -23.44
N CYS A 296 -6.99 -7.01 -24.14
CA CYS A 296 -6.88 -5.62 -23.72
C CYS A 296 -8.21 -4.83 -23.77
N LEU A 297 -9.19 -5.22 -24.58
CA LEU A 297 -10.48 -4.51 -24.59
C LEU A 297 -11.39 -4.95 -23.45
N GLY A 298 -11.63 -6.25 -23.28
CA GLY A 298 -12.62 -6.78 -22.33
C GLY A 298 -12.04 -7.45 -21.10
N GLY A 299 -10.74 -7.75 -21.11
CA GLY A 299 -10.06 -8.50 -20.06
C GLY A 299 -10.24 -10.03 -20.15
N ALA A 300 -9.31 -10.76 -19.56
CA ALA A 300 -9.33 -12.22 -19.44
C ALA A 300 -10.08 -12.71 -18.18
N GLY A 301 -10.45 -11.82 -17.28
CA GLY A 301 -10.97 -12.09 -15.95
C GLY A 301 -9.94 -11.73 -14.84
N TRP A 302 -10.40 -11.17 -13.73
CA TRP A 302 -9.54 -10.82 -12.60
C TRP A 302 -8.78 -12.05 -12.08
N GLY A 303 -7.46 -11.94 -11.89
CA GLY A 303 -6.61 -13.07 -11.47
C GLY A 303 -6.29 -14.09 -12.57
N ALA A 304 -6.67 -13.83 -13.84
CA ALA A 304 -6.48 -14.77 -14.94
C ALA A 304 -5.11 -14.64 -15.63
N PHE A 305 -4.28 -13.64 -15.31
CA PHE A 305 -3.00 -13.43 -15.98
C PHE A 305 -2.08 -14.67 -16.02
N PRO A 306 -1.93 -15.48 -14.95
CA PRO A 306 -1.12 -16.69 -15.01
C PRO A 306 -1.59 -17.67 -16.10
N THR A 307 -2.90 -17.75 -16.33
CA THR A 307 -3.49 -18.60 -17.38
C THR A 307 -3.23 -18.01 -18.77
N VAL A 308 -3.42 -16.69 -18.93
CA VAL A 308 -3.07 -15.97 -20.17
C VAL A 308 -1.60 -16.17 -20.51
N TYR A 309 -0.72 -16.01 -19.52
CA TYR A 309 0.73 -16.19 -19.70
C TYR A 309 1.06 -17.58 -20.25
N GLN A 310 0.48 -18.63 -19.69
CA GLN A 310 0.73 -20.01 -20.15
C GLN A 310 0.19 -20.26 -21.56
N GLN A 311 -0.95 -19.70 -21.93
CA GLN A 311 -1.53 -19.83 -23.25
C GLN A 311 -0.70 -19.11 -24.32
N GLU A 312 -0.26 -17.89 -24.04
CA GLU A 312 0.42 -17.03 -25.01
C GLU A 312 1.95 -17.22 -25.03
N LEU A 313 2.53 -17.95 -24.08
CA LEU A 313 3.97 -18.18 -24.04
C LEU A 313 4.48 -18.91 -25.30
N SER A 314 3.71 -19.87 -25.84
CA SER A 314 4.06 -20.59 -27.06
C SER A 314 4.01 -19.72 -28.30
N SER A 315 3.21 -18.66 -28.30
CA SER A 315 3.04 -17.68 -29.37
C SER A 315 4.04 -16.54 -29.29
N THR A 316 4.94 -16.55 -28.31
CA THR A 316 5.93 -15.50 -28.05
C THR A 316 7.34 -16.09 -28.05
N PRO A 317 7.92 -16.42 -29.23
CA PRO A 317 9.21 -17.12 -29.32
C PRO A 317 10.39 -16.29 -28.79
N GLU A 318 10.27 -14.96 -28.74
CA GLU A 318 11.26 -14.05 -28.20
C GLU A 318 11.33 -14.07 -26.65
N ALA A 319 10.28 -14.54 -25.99
CA ALA A 319 10.27 -14.71 -24.54
C ALA A 319 11.21 -15.86 -24.17
N ARG A 320 12.40 -15.51 -23.67
CA ARG A 320 13.43 -16.48 -23.30
C ARG A 320 12.99 -17.26 -22.08
N VAL A 321 12.67 -18.49 -22.34
CA VAL A 321 12.59 -19.64 -21.44
C VAL A 321 12.29 -19.33 -19.96
N GLN A 322 11.01 -19.22 -19.68
CA GLN A 322 10.52 -19.53 -18.33
C GLN A 322 10.09 -21.01 -18.34
N PRO A 323 10.33 -21.79 -17.27
CA PRO A 323 9.97 -23.20 -17.27
C PRO A 323 8.46 -23.38 -17.54
N ARG A 324 8.10 -24.30 -18.42
CA ARG A 324 6.69 -24.64 -18.66
C ARG A 324 6.03 -25.04 -17.35
N GLY A 325 4.87 -24.45 -17.05
CA GLY A 325 4.12 -24.70 -15.83
C GLY A 325 4.43 -23.74 -14.65
N ALA A 326 5.39 -22.83 -14.79
CA ALA A 326 5.57 -21.76 -13.80
C ALA A 326 4.45 -20.72 -13.92
N THR A 327 3.90 -20.32 -12.80
CA THR A 327 2.90 -19.24 -12.72
C THR A 327 3.62 -17.93 -12.48
N PHE A 328 3.42 -16.94 -13.34
CA PHE A 328 4.03 -15.62 -13.22
C PHE A 328 2.96 -14.57 -13.06
N GLU A 329 3.23 -13.64 -12.13
CA GLU A 329 2.49 -12.38 -12.02
C GLU A 329 3.04 -11.39 -13.05
N PRO A 330 2.23 -10.43 -13.54
CA PRO A 330 2.66 -9.45 -14.54
C PRO A 330 3.73 -8.48 -14.05
N HIS A 331 4.00 -8.43 -12.75
CA HIS A 331 4.93 -7.48 -12.11
C HIS A 331 4.73 -6.02 -12.54
N SER A 332 3.49 -5.65 -12.80
CA SER A 332 3.00 -4.30 -13.08
C SER A 332 1.50 -4.28 -12.87
N ILE A 333 0.98 -3.37 -12.01
CA ILE A 333 -0.48 -3.26 -11.84
C ILE A 333 -1.17 -2.79 -13.12
N PHE A 334 -0.49 -2.02 -13.97
CA PHE A 334 -1.05 -1.50 -15.21
C PHE A 334 -1.24 -2.61 -16.23
N LEU A 335 -0.23 -3.47 -16.39
CA LEU A 335 -0.34 -4.65 -17.24
C LEU A 335 -1.37 -5.63 -16.68
N LEU A 336 -1.38 -5.83 -15.35
CA LEU A 336 -2.39 -6.65 -14.69
C LEU A 336 -3.79 -6.15 -15.01
N ALA A 337 -4.06 -4.86 -14.80
CA ALA A 337 -5.39 -4.30 -14.99
C ALA A 337 -5.87 -4.39 -16.44
N VAL A 338 -4.99 -4.11 -17.43
CA VAL A 338 -5.39 -4.11 -18.83
C VAL A 338 -5.61 -5.53 -19.37
N ILE A 339 -4.84 -6.52 -18.91
CA ILE A 339 -5.02 -7.91 -19.39
C ILE A 339 -6.17 -8.60 -18.63
N GLU A 340 -6.35 -8.34 -17.34
CA GLU A 340 -7.35 -9.07 -16.55
C GLU A 340 -8.74 -8.41 -16.61
N VAL A 341 -8.82 -7.07 -16.59
CA VAL A 341 -10.09 -6.32 -16.51
C VAL A 341 -10.33 -5.48 -17.78
N GLY A 342 -9.37 -5.47 -18.68
CA GLY A 342 -9.43 -4.72 -19.92
C GLY A 342 -9.13 -3.22 -19.76
N LEU A 343 -9.23 -2.49 -20.88
CA LEU A 343 -9.03 -1.04 -20.90
C LEU A 343 -9.95 -0.28 -19.92
N PRO A 344 -11.23 -0.65 -19.73
CA PRO A 344 -12.06 -0.01 -18.72
C PRO A 344 -11.51 -0.17 -17.31
N GLY A 345 -10.98 -1.35 -16.96
CA GLY A 345 -10.34 -1.59 -15.65
C GLY A 345 -9.08 -0.76 -15.46
N LEU A 346 -8.23 -0.69 -16.48
CA LEU A 346 -7.05 0.18 -16.45
C LEU A 346 -7.42 1.65 -16.24
N VAL A 347 -8.42 2.16 -16.97
CA VAL A 347 -8.87 3.57 -16.85
C VAL A 347 -9.40 3.85 -15.46
N ILE A 348 -10.26 2.99 -14.90
CA ILE A 348 -10.80 3.17 -13.54
C ILE A 348 -9.68 3.11 -12.50
N MET A 349 -8.74 2.19 -12.62
CA MET A 349 -7.60 2.08 -11.70
C MET A 349 -6.71 3.34 -11.75
N VAL A 350 -6.35 3.82 -12.94
CA VAL A 350 -5.56 5.05 -13.12
C VAL A 350 -6.33 6.25 -12.56
N LEU A 351 -7.64 6.32 -12.79
CA LEU A 351 -8.50 7.36 -12.21
C LEU A 351 -8.49 7.29 -10.67
N GLY A 352 -8.55 6.09 -10.08
CA GLY A 352 -8.48 5.91 -8.62
C GLY A 352 -7.16 6.43 -8.04
N LEU A 353 -6.03 6.15 -8.68
CA LEU A 353 -4.72 6.68 -8.28
C LEU A 353 -4.64 8.20 -8.48
N ALA A 354 -5.15 8.72 -9.60
CA ALA A 354 -5.16 10.16 -9.89
C ALA A 354 -6.01 10.94 -8.88
N VAL A 355 -7.20 10.43 -8.55
CA VAL A 355 -8.07 11.02 -7.53
C VAL A 355 -7.38 11.01 -6.16
N ALA A 356 -6.76 9.89 -5.76
CA ALA A 356 -6.02 9.81 -4.51
C ALA A 356 -4.84 10.83 -4.48
N LEU A 357 -4.10 11.00 -5.60
CA LEU A 357 -3.05 12.01 -5.71
C LEU A 357 -3.60 13.42 -5.58
N LEU A 358 -4.74 13.70 -6.21
CA LEU A 358 -5.40 15.00 -6.11
C LEU A 358 -5.87 15.27 -4.68
N SER A 359 -6.44 14.26 -4.00
CA SER A 359 -6.83 14.35 -2.59
C SER A 359 -5.63 14.66 -1.71
N ALA A 360 -4.52 13.92 -1.88
CA ALA A 360 -3.28 14.16 -1.13
C ALA A 360 -2.71 15.56 -1.39
N TRP A 361 -2.78 16.06 -2.63
CA TRP A 361 -2.33 17.41 -3.00
C TRP A 361 -3.17 18.52 -2.34
N ARG A 362 -4.48 18.31 -2.20
CA ARG A 362 -5.41 19.28 -1.60
C ARG A 362 -5.35 19.33 -0.08
N LEU A 363 -4.67 18.41 0.58
CA LEU A 363 -4.49 18.44 2.03
C LEU A 363 -3.80 19.73 2.50
N PRO A 364 -4.10 20.22 3.71
CA PRO A 364 -3.36 21.29 4.34
C PRO A 364 -1.85 21.00 4.34
N ALA A 365 -1.03 22.04 4.19
CA ALA A 365 0.42 21.89 4.05
C ALA A 365 1.05 21.03 5.16
N ALA A 366 0.56 21.17 6.40
CA ALA A 366 1.04 20.41 7.56
C ALA A 366 0.75 18.91 7.50
N MET A 367 -0.25 18.47 6.70
CA MET A 367 -0.69 17.08 6.60
C MET A 367 -0.28 16.43 5.26
N ARG A 368 0.16 17.22 4.28
CA ARG A 368 0.32 16.81 2.88
C ARG A 368 1.50 15.86 2.64
N ALA A 369 2.63 16.08 3.29
CA ALA A 369 3.89 15.42 2.94
C ALA A 369 3.84 13.88 3.06
N PRO A 370 3.41 13.26 4.17
CA PRO A 370 3.42 11.80 4.31
C PRO A 370 2.51 11.10 3.28
N PRO A 371 1.21 11.46 3.10
CA PRO A 371 0.34 10.76 2.17
C PRO A 371 0.75 10.96 0.71
N MET A 372 1.19 12.15 0.32
CA MET A 372 1.67 12.42 -1.03
C MET A 372 2.93 11.61 -1.35
N ALA A 373 3.91 11.60 -0.44
CA ALA A 373 5.15 10.89 -0.63
C ALA A 373 4.94 9.37 -0.72
N ALA A 374 4.15 8.81 0.21
CA ALA A 374 3.82 7.40 0.21
C ALA A 374 3.10 6.98 -1.07
N LEU A 375 2.10 7.76 -1.52
CA LEU A 375 1.32 7.44 -2.71
C LEU A 375 2.17 7.53 -3.98
N LEU A 376 2.99 8.57 -4.16
CA LEU A 376 3.88 8.68 -5.32
C LEU A 376 4.94 7.56 -5.32
N GLY A 377 5.55 7.24 -4.18
CA GLY A 377 6.44 6.11 -4.05
C GLY A 377 5.77 4.78 -4.41
N THR A 378 4.52 4.59 -3.96
CA THR A 378 3.71 3.40 -4.30
C THR A 378 3.37 3.37 -5.78
N CYS A 379 2.99 4.48 -6.41
CA CYS A 379 2.78 4.54 -7.86
C CYS A 379 4.02 4.10 -8.64
N VAL A 380 5.22 4.57 -8.24
CA VAL A 380 6.49 4.15 -8.87
C VAL A 380 6.75 2.66 -8.68
N SER A 381 6.56 2.13 -7.46
CA SER A 381 6.74 0.69 -7.22
C SER A 381 5.76 -0.17 -8.03
N SER A 382 4.55 0.33 -8.25
CA SER A 382 3.47 -0.35 -8.98
C SER A 382 3.75 -0.54 -10.48
N PHE A 383 4.67 0.20 -11.07
CA PHE A 383 5.19 -0.09 -12.41
C PHE A 383 5.95 -1.42 -12.48
N PHE A 384 6.52 -1.85 -11.36
CA PHE A 384 7.39 -3.01 -11.27
C PHE A 384 6.82 -4.13 -10.39
N LEU A 385 5.58 -3.98 -9.88
CA LEU A 385 4.93 -4.91 -8.95
C LEU A 385 3.42 -5.00 -9.23
N SER A 386 2.87 -6.21 -9.06
CA SER A 386 1.42 -6.47 -9.04
C SER A 386 0.89 -6.32 -7.61
N ASN A 387 1.05 -5.14 -7.01
CA ASN A 387 0.85 -4.95 -5.57
C ASN A 387 -0.59 -4.64 -5.14
N ILE A 388 -1.55 -4.58 -6.06
CA ILE A 388 -2.95 -4.26 -5.77
C ILE A 388 -3.64 -5.29 -4.86
N ASN A 389 -3.20 -6.54 -4.86
CA ASN A 389 -3.72 -7.58 -3.96
C ASN A 389 -3.09 -7.55 -2.56
N TYR A 390 -2.12 -6.66 -2.31
CA TYR A 390 -1.41 -6.57 -1.04
C TYR A 390 -1.97 -5.47 -0.13
N LYS A 391 -2.06 -5.77 1.16
CA LYS A 391 -2.59 -4.86 2.19
C LYS A 391 -1.86 -3.53 2.27
N PHE A 392 -0.54 -3.51 2.04
CA PHE A 392 0.26 -2.29 2.11
C PHE A 392 -0.14 -1.26 1.03
N PHE A 393 -0.55 -1.71 -0.17
CA PHE A 393 -1.10 -0.82 -1.20
C PHE A 393 -2.37 -0.13 -0.68
N TRP A 394 -3.30 -0.90 -0.13
CA TRP A 394 -4.56 -0.38 0.41
C TRP A 394 -4.38 0.46 1.67
N ALA A 395 -3.33 0.18 2.48
CA ALA A 395 -2.97 1.02 3.62
C ALA A 395 -2.56 2.43 3.18
N VAL A 396 -1.85 2.57 2.04
CA VAL A 396 -1.51 3.89 1.45
C VAL A 396 -2.77 4.61 1.00
N ILE A 397 -3.66 3.95 0.23
CA ILE A 397 -4.93 4.52 -0.22
C ILE A 397 -5.81 4.93 0.99
N ALA A 398 -5.92 4.08 2.00
CA ALA A 398 -6.67 4.37 3.23
C ALA A 398 -6.07 5.56 3.99
N TYR A 399 -4.75 5.63 4.10
CA TYR A 399 -4.09 6.74 4.79
C TYR A 399 -4.35 8.08 4.10
N VAL A 400 -4.33 8.12 2.76
CA VAL A 400 -4.71 9.32 1.98
C VAL A 400 -6.17 9.69 2.23
N ALA A 401 -7.10 8.74 2.05
CA ALA A 401 -8.53 8.98 2.15
C ALA A 401 -8.95 9.41 3.57
N VAL A 402 -8.41 8.74 4.61
CA VAL A 402 -8.66 9.12 6.01
C VAL A 402 -8.04 10.49 6.34
N SER A 403 -6.88 10.83 5.78
CA SER A 403 -6.29 12.18 5.95
C SER A 403 -7.20 13.26 5.37
N GLU A 404 -7.85 12.99 4.22
CA GLU A 404 -8.82 13.90 3.60
C GLU A 404 -10.06 14.10 4.49
N THR A 405 -10.64 13.03 5.05
CA THR A 405 -11.79 13.14 5.95
C THR A 405 -11.46 13.92 7.23
N VAL A 406 -10.27 13.70 7.82
CA VAL A 406 -9.81 14.44 9.01
C VAL A 406 -9.62 15.92 8.70
N ALA A 407 -9.02 16.25 7.54
CA ALA A 407 -8.82 17.64 7.13
C ALA A 407 -10.16 18.35 6.89
N ALA A 408 -11.12 17.71 6.22
CA ALA A 408 -12.45 18.25 5.99
C ALA A 408 -13.21 18.51 7.29
N ALA A 409 -13.22 17.56 8.22
CA ALA A 409 -13.86 17.73 9.53
C ALA A 409 -13.25 18.85 10.37
N THR A 410 -11.96 19.14 10.19
CA THR A 410 -11.28 20.24 10.88
C THR A 410 -11.68 21.60 10.29
N GLN A 411 -11.81 21.68 8.97
CA GLN A 411 -12.26 22.90 8.29
C GLN A 411 -13.71 23.25 8.63
N GLU A 412 -14.62 22.26 8.66
CA GLU A 412 -16.01 22.46 9.06
C GLU A 412 -16.17 22.99 10.48
N ARG A 413 -15.30 22.58 11.41
CA ARG A 413 -15.29 23.09 12.78
C ARG A 413 -14.68 24.49 12.90
N ALA A 414 -13.83 24.90 11.98
CA ALA A 414 -13.18 26.21 11.97
C ALA A 414 -14.04 27.30 11.28
N GLU A 415 -15.01 26.92 10.45
CA GLU A 415 -15.96 27.86 9.84
C GLU A 415 -16.97 28.31 10.92
N PRO A 416 -17.01 29.62 11.29
CA PRO A 416 -18.03 30.09 12.24
C PRO A 416 -19.40 29.82 11.64
N ALA A 417 -20.33 29.34 12.47
CA ALA A 417 -21.72 29.14 12.07
C ALA A 417 -22.19 30.41 11.35
N ARG A 418 -22.49 30.31 10.04
CA ARG A 418 -23.08 31.42 9.30
C ARG A 418 -24.28 31.91 10.12
N PRO A 419 -24.32 33.22 10.52
CA PRO A 419 -25.49 33.71 11.21
C PRO A 419 -26.72 33.37 10.34
N ALA A 420 -27.70 32.75 10.96
CA ALA A 420 -28.95 32.44 10.28
C ALA A 420 -29.44 33.78 9.64
N VAL A 421 -29.45 33.80 8.30
CA VAL A 421 -29.94 34.96 7.52
C VAL A 421 -31.33 35.27 8.03
N GLY A 422 -31.43 36.47 8.58
CA GLY A 422 -32.52 36.96 9.42
C GLY A 422 -33.90 36.49 9.03
N GLY A 423 -34.58 35.95 10.00
CA GLY A 423 -36.03 35.89 9.98
C GLY A 423 -36.53 37.31 9.67
N LEU A 424 -37.26 37.43 8.58
CA LEU A 424 -38.07 38.63 8.27
C LEU A 424 -38.90 38.97 9.52
N VAL A 425 -38.53 40.03 10.18
CA VAL A 425 -39.37 40.64 11.22
C VAL A 425 -40.65 41.05 10.51
N PRO A 426 -41.83 40.51 10.87
CA PRO A 426 -43.07 41.00 10.28
C PRO A 426 -43.25 42.46 10.71
N ALA A 427 -43.41 43.37 9.72
CA ALA A 427 -43.75 44.75 9.96
C ALA A 427 -45.02 44.80 10.82
N GLN A 428 -44.91 45.36 12.02
CA GLN A 428 -46.07 45.76 12.80
C GLN A 428 -46.83 46.81 11.99
N GLN A 429 -48.05 46.47 11.54
CA GLN A 429 -49.02 47.46 11.05
C GLN A 429 -49.43 48.28 12.25
N GLU A 430 -49.01 49.55 12.32
CA GLU A 430 -49.66 50.59 13.12
C GLU A 430 -51.04 50.82 12.52
N VAL A 431 -52.08 50.46 13.32
CA VAL A 431 -53.48 50.87 13.07
C VAL A 431 -53.67 52.22 13.78
N GLN A 432 -53.91 53.25 13.01
CA GLN A 432 -54.50 54.52 13.47
C GLN A 432 -56.01 54.35 13.62
#